data_8f8b5ff303a4486c3d66900d9a931cbe
#
_entry.id   8f8b5ff303a4486c3d66900d9a931cbe
#
_cell.length_a   1.000
_cell.length_b   1.000
_cell.length_c   1.000
_cell.angle_alpha   90.00
_cell.angle_beta   90.00
_cell.angle_gamma   90.00
#
_symmetry.space_group_name_H-M   'P 1'
#
loop_
_entity.id
_entity.type
_entity.pdbx_description
1 polymer ?
#
loop_
_entity_poly.entity_id
_entity_poly.type
_entity_poly.pdbx_seq_one_letter_code
_entity_poly.pdbx_strand_id
1 'polypeptide(L)'
;MNVLIIGGGASGMAAALTAARQGHQVVLAERQARVGRKLLSTGNGRCNLTNEYALPDRYHGEEPDFCRFALEDPELSAAGTLDFFRQLGLVTVTEPGGRVYPLSNAAASVLDVLRFALEQQENIRVRTGCVIRQLKCREGQFLARTEEGDVITARRCILAAGGAAGAKLGGGMDGYQLARQLGHHRTVLYPSLVQVCTDPTYPRGLKGVKAQAALTLTREGETLTAGQGEVLFTEYGVSGPAVFDLSRQAATGGNGLTLHLDFLPGWSREDTLTWLRSQRQALSRQEAGALLTGGVHPRLGRMLCKAAGISGSQPVSELTDRQLEALCRQVREFTLPITGTCGFDQAQVTAGGLRTGEFDPRTMESRLV
;
A
#
# COMPACT_ATOMS: atom_id res chain seq x y z
N MET A 1 -7.04 21.99 -28.46
CA MET A 1 -6.82 20.59 -28.92
C MET A 1 -7.72 19.71 -28.09
N ASN A 2 -8.20 18.56 -28.62
CA ASN A 2 -9.05 17.64 -27.86
C ASN A 2 -8.19 16.59 -27.13
N VAL A 3 -8.42 16.43 -25.84
CA VAL A 3 -7.74 15.45 -24.96
C VAL A 3 -8.78 14.51 -24.37
N LEU A 4 -8.56 13.20 -24.52
CA LEU A 4 -9.34 12.17 -23.84
C LEU A 4 -8.56 11.67 -22.63
N ILE A 5 -9.21 11.63 -21.48
CA ILE A 5 -8.65 11.06 -20.25
C ILE A 5 -9.52 9.86 -19.85
N ILE A 6 -8.92 8.70 -19.70
CA ILE A 6 -9.60 7.46 -19.34
C ILE A 6 -9.30 7.12 -17.88
N GLY A 7 -10.29 7.26 -17.03
CA GLY A 7 -10.25 7.07 -15.60
C GLY A 7 -10.39 8.36 -14.80
N GLY A 8 -11.45 8.46 -14.00
CA GLY A 8 -11.78 9.61 -13.14
C GLY A 8 -11.25 9.46 -11.72
N GLY A 9 -10.09 8.83 -11.55
CA GLY A 9 -9.35 8.79 -10.28
C GLY A 9 -8.59 10.09 -10.01
N ALA A 10 -7.78 10.13 -8.94
CA ALA A 10 -7.00 11.32 -8.57
C ALA A 10 -6.13 11.82 -9.73
N SER A 11 -5.37 10.93 -10.38
CA SER A 11 -4.50 11.28 -11.50
C SER A 11 -5.27 11.79 -12.72
N GLY A 12 -6.42 11.15 -13.04
CA GLY A 12 -7.23 11.59 -14.18
C GLY A 12 -7.91 12.93 -13.94
N MET A 13 -8.38 13.21 -12.74
CA MET A 13 -8.95 14.52 -12.39
C MET A 13 -7.88 15.62 -12.42
N ALA A 14 -6.69 15.36 -11.87
CA ALA A 14 -5.58 16.31 -11.93
C ALA A 14 -5.14 16.58 -13.38
N ALA A 15 -5.00 15.52 -14.20
CA ALA A 15 -4.68 15.66 -15.63
C ALA A 15 -5.74 16.46 -16.38
N ALA A 16 -7.03 16.26 -16.09
CA ALA A 16 -8.13 17.01 -16.72
C ALA A 16 -8.04 18.49 -16.38
N LEU A 17 -7.84 18.84 -15.12
CA LEU A 17 -7.68 20.22 -14.67
C LEU A 17 -6.45 20.89 -15.31
N THR A 18 -5.32 20.21 -15.35
CA THR A 18 -4.09 20.73 -15.94
C THR A 18 -4.25 20.97 -17.44
N ALA A 19 -4.80 20.00 -18.16
CA ALA A 19 -5.04 20.14 -19.60
C ALA A 19 -6.04 21.29 -19.90
N ALA A 20 -7.11 21.41 -19.12
CA ALA A 20 -8.12 22.45 -19.30
C ALA A 20 -7.55 23.86 -19.03
N ARG A 21 -6.72 24.03 -17.99
CA ARG A 21 -6.01 25.30 -17.67
C ARG A 21 -5.09 25.75 -18.82
N GLN A 22 -4.60 24.81 -19.62
CA GLN A 22 -3.81 25.09 -20.84
C GLN A 22 -4.68 25.35 -22.07
N GLY A 23 -6.01 25.50 -21.92
CA GLY A 23 -6.95 25.83 -23.01
C GLY A 23 -7.35 24.63 -23.85
N HIS A 24 -7.15 23.40 -23.38
CA HIS A 24 -7.57 22.21 -24.13
C HIS A 24 -9.04 21.84 -23.85
N GLN A 25 -9.72 21.28 -24.85
CA GLN A 25 -11.03 20.64 -24.67
C GLN A 25 -10.81 19.22 -24.13
N VAL A 26 -11.40 18.90 -22.99
CA VAL A 26 -11.14 17.64 -22.27
C VAL A 26 -12.41 16.80 -22.16
N VAL A 27 -12.31 15.52 -22.48
CA VAL A 27 -13.31 14.51 -22.12
C VAL A 27 -12.69 13.60 -21.08
N LEU A 28 -13.24 13.60 -19.85
CA LEU A 28 -12.89 12.69 -18.78
C LEU A 28 -13.89 11.54 -18.73
N ALA A 29 -13.48 10.35 -19.18
CA ALA A 29 -14.31 9.15 -19.17
C ALA A 29 -14.05 8.32 -17.92
N GLU A 30 -15.08 8.12 -17.10
CA GLU A 30 -15.04 7.30 -15.87
C GLU A 30 -16.07 6.19 -15.96
N ARG A 31 -15.64 4.93 -15.71
CA ARG A 31 -16.54 3.76 -15.77
C ARG A 31 -17.52 3.66 -14.61
N GLN A 32 -17.19 4.21 -13.45
CA GLN A 32 -18.06 4.24 -12.29
C GLN A 32 -19.11 5.36 -12.43
N ALA A 33 -20.19 5.26 -11.64
CA ALA A 33 -21.21 6.29 -11.58
C ALA A 33 -20.72 7.63 -11.01
N ARG A 34 -19.53 7.66 -10.36
CA ARG A 34 -18.93 8.86 -9.77
C ARG A 34 -17.41 8.79 -9.89
N VAL A 35 -16.75 9.95 -10.08
CA VAL A 35 -15.29 10.09 -10.03
C VAL A 35 -14.74 9.92 -8.62
N GLY A 36 -13.48 9.55 -8.48
CA GLY A 36 -12.72 9.59 -7.23
C GLY A 36 -13.06 8.51 -6.19
N ARG A 37 -13.79 7.47 -6.55
CA ARG A 37 -14.24 6.44 -5.60
C ARG A 37 -13.10 5.82 -4.79
N LYS A 38 -11.99 5.48 -5.43
CA LYS A 38 -10.83 4.87 -4.74
C LYS A 38 -10.12 5.88 -3.83
N LEU A 39 -10.11 7.17 -4.19
CA LEU A 39 -9.49 8.22 -3.39
C LEU A 39 -10.07 8.27 -1.97
N LEU A 40 -11.39 8.09 -1.81
CA LEU A 40 -12.07 8.12 -0.52
C LEU A 40 -11.58 7.05 0.48
N SER A 41 -10.98 5.96 0.01
CA SER A 41 -10.45 4.90 0.87
C SER A 41 -8.95 5.00 1.14
N THR A 42 -8.25 5.92 0.47
CA THR A 42 -6.81 6.08 0.65
C THR A 42 -6.48 6.65 2.03
N GLY A 43 -5.31 6.28 2.58
CA GLY A 43 -4.88 6.74 3.89
C GLY A 43 -5.89 6.44 5.01
N ASN A 44 -6.61 5.31 4.96
CA ASN A 44 -7.69 4.94 5.88
C ASN A 44 -8.83 5.99 5.92
N GLY A 45 -9.22 6.51 4.77
CA GLY A 45 -10.27 7.55 4.64
C GLY A 45 -9.78 8.98 4.86
N ARG A 46 -8.47 9.18 5.04
CA ARG A 46 -7.84 10.49 5.26
C ARG A 46 -7.23 11.09 3.99
N CYS A 47 -6.92 10.28 2.99
CA CYS A 47 -6.17 10.62 1.78
C CYS A 47 -4.74 11.11 2.06
N ASN A 48 -3.76 10.19 2.10
CA ASN A 48 -2.35 10.58 2.05
C ASN A 48 -2.05 11.14 0.65
N LEU A 49 -1.86 12.47 0.57
CA LEU A 49 -1.69 13.20 -0.70
C LEU A 49 -0.31 12.95 -1.32
N THR A 50 0.73 13.07 -0.51
CA THR A 50 2.13 12.92 -0.88
C THR A 50 3.00 12.64 0.35
N ASN A 51 4.30 12.50 0.13
CA ASN A 51 5.30 12.46 1.19
C ASN A 51 6.43 13.43 0.85
N GLU A 52 6.78 14.32 1.79
CA GLU A 52 7.87 15.28 1.61
C GLU A 52 9.24 14.63 1.43
N TYR A 53 9.36 13.35 1.85
CA TYR A 53 10.56 12.52 1.67
C TYR A 53 10.40 11.51 0.52
N ALA A 54 9.59 11.84 -0.49
CA ALA A 54 9.46 11.05 -1.70
C ALA A 54 10.72 11.19 -2.57
N LEU A 55 11.72 10.33 -2.34
CA LEU A 55 12.99 10.29 -3.03
C LEU A 55 13.04 9.09 -3.99
N PRO A 56 13.85 9.13 -5.07
CA PRO A 56 13.95 8.05 -6.05
C PRO A 56 14.28 6.68 -5.44
N ASP A 57 15.07 6.62 -4.37
CA ASP A 57 15.44 5.38 -3.66
C ASP A 57 14.25 4.67 -2.98
N ARG A 58 13.12 5.38 -2.84
CA ARG A 58 11.85 4.82 -2.33
C ARG A 58 10.99 4.18 -3.39
N TYR A 59 11.37 4.31 -4.66
CA TYR A 59 10.64 3.74 -5.79
C TYR A 59 11.31 2.45 -6.25
N HIS A 60 10.50 1.50 -6.71
CA HIS A 60 10.96 0.17 -7.10
C HIS A 60 10.40 -0.18 -8.47
N GLY A 61 11.18 -0.81 -9.31
CA GLY A 61 10.77 -1.21 -10.66
C GLY A 61 11.93 -1.75 -11.47
N GLU A 62 11.70 -2.03 -12.76
CA GLU A 62 12.75 -2.43 -13.71
C GLU A 62 13.76 -1.29 -13.92
N GLU A 63 13.28 -0.05 -13.90
CA GLU A 63 14.08 1.18 -14.04
C GLU A 63 13.75 2.13 -12.87
N PRO A 64 14.40 1.99 -11.70
CA PRO A 64 14.09 2.80 -10.50
C PRO A 64 14.22 4.31 -10.75
N ASP A 65 15.15 4.73 -11.63
CA ASP A 65 15.38 6.13 -11.96
C ASP A 65 14.32 6.74 -12.88
N PHE A 66 13.38 5.93 -13.42
CA PHE A 66 12.32 6.44 -14.28
C PHE A 66 11.49 7.55 -13.62
N CYS A 67 11.24 7.46 -12.31
CA CYS A 67 10.49 8.47 -11.57
C CYS A 67 11.31 9.73 -11.21
N ARG A 68 12.63 9.72 -11.40
CA ARG A 68 13.54 10.81 -10.98
C ARG A 68 13.09 12.17 -11.53
N PHE A 69 12.78 12.24 -12.83
CA PHE A 69 12.34 13.49 -13.44
C PHE A 69 11.10 14.09 -12.78
N ALA A 70 10.10 13.25 -12.49
CA ALA A 70 8.88 13.70 -11.82
C ALA A 70 9.12 14.12 -10.37
N LEU A 71 10.07 13.48 -9.67
CA LEU A 71 10.35 13.78 -8.27
C LEU A 71 11.26 15.00 -8.10
N GLU A 72 12.14 15.26 -9.05
CA GLU A 72 13.09 16.38 -9.03
C GLU A 72 12.52 17.65 -9.70
N ASP A 73 11.46 17.53 -10.51
CA ASP A 73 10.80 18.66 -11.14
C ASP A 73 10.00 19.47 -10.10
N PRO A 74 10.20 20.80 -10.03
CA PRO A 74 9.52 21.64 -9.03
C PRO A 74 7.99 21.60 -9.08
N GLU A 75 7.41 21.41 -10.27
CA GLU A 75 5.93 21.36 -10.45
C GLU A 75 5.35 19.98 -10.19
N LEU A 76 6.14 18.90 -10.38
CA LEU A 76 5.69 17.51 -10.25
C LEU A 76 6.08 16.86 -8.93
N SER A 77 7.05 17.43 -8.22
CA SER A 77 7.53 16.99 -6.90
C SER A 77 6.45 17.01 -5.83
N ALA A 78 6.78 16.57 -4.63
CA ALA A 78 5.90 16.71 -3.46
C ALA A 78 5.48 18.17 -3.24
N ALA A 79 6.39 19.12 -3.39
CA ALA A 79 6.11 20.56 -3.26
C ALA A 79 5.13 21.04 -4.34
N GLY A 80 5.35 20.69 -5.61
CA GLY A 80 4.46 21.02 -6.71
C GLY A 80 3.07 20.40 -6.54
N THR A 81 3.00 19.15 -6.07
CA THR A 81 1.74 18.50 -5.71
C THR A 81 0.97 19.29 -4.65
N LEU A 82 1.64 19.74 -3.59
CA LEU A 82 1.02 20.54 -2.53
C LEU A 82 0.57 21.92 -3.04
N ASP A 83 1.35 22.54 -3.91
CA ASP A 83 0.99 23.81 -4.55
C ASP A 83 -0.26 23.67 -5.43
N PHE A 84 -0.34 22.61 -6.21
CA PHE A 84 -1.53 22.28 -7.02
C PHE A 84 -2.79 22.21 -6.14
N PHE A 85 -2.75 21.47 -5.03
CA PHE A 85 -3.90 21.35 -4.13
C PHE A 85 -4.19 22.64 -3.36
N ARG A 86 -3.16 23.41 -2.98
CA ARG A 86 -3.32 24.73 -2.36
C ARG A 86 -4.06 25.71 -3.30
N GLN A 87 -3.74 25.70 -4.59
CA GLN A 87 -4.44 26.51 -5.60
C GLN A 87 -5.91 26.11 -5.76
N LEU A 88 -6.26 24.86 -5.41
CA LEU A 88 -7.66 24.40 -5.36
C LEU A 88 -8.35 24.73 -4.03
N GLY A 89 -7.66 25.39 -3.09
CA GLY A 89 -8.20 25.75 -1.78
C GLY A 89 -8.05 24.69 -0.70
N LEU A 90 -7.27 23.62 -0.93
CA LEU A 90 -7.02 22.59 0.08
C LEU A 90 -5.93 23.03 1.04
N VAL A 91 -6.23 22.98 2.35
CA VAL A 91 -5.24 23.15 3.41
C VAL A 91 -4.74 21.80 3.84
N THR A 92 -3.41 21.65 4.00
CA THR A 92 -2.74 20.39 4.31
C THR A 92 -1.96 20.45 5.61
N VAL A 93 -1.64 19.30 6.19
CA VAL A 93 -0.79 19.12 7.35
C VAL A 93 0.19 17.98 7.09
N THR A 94 1.47 18.20 7.47
CA THR A 94 2.50 17.17 7.40
C THR A 94 2.62 16.47 8.76
N GLU A 95 2.54 15.17 8.77
CA GLU A 95 2.74 14.33 9.95
C GLU A 95 4.18 13.80 10.03
N PRO A 96 4.62 13.30 11.20
CA PRO A 96 5.91 12.64 11.35
C PRO A 96 6.14 11.57 10.28
N GLY A 97 7.32 11.57 9.66
CA GLY A 97 7.66 10.70 8.52
C GLY A 97 7.28 11.30 7.16
N GLY A 98 6.95 12.60 7.11
CA GLY A 98 6.75 13.37 5.87
C GLY A 98 5.42 13.11 5.16
N ARG A 99 4.51 12.32 5.74
CA ARG A 99 3.19 12.05 5.16
C ARG A 99 2.28 13.27 5.25
N VAL A 100 1.69 13.65 4.13
CA VAL A 100 0.85 14.84 4.04
C VAL A 100 -0.62 14.46 3.85
N TYR A 101 -1.46 15.05 4.67
CA TYR A 101 -2.90 14.85 4.68
C TYR A 101 -3.66 16.18 4.57
N PRO A 102 -4.95 16.17 4.16
CA PRO A 102 -5.79 17.36 4.31
C PRO A 102 -5.94 17.69 5.80
N LEU A 103 -5.92 18.98 6.13
CA LEU A 103 -6.11 19.46 7.52
C LEU A 103 -7.45 18.99 8.11
N SER A 104 -8.47 18.84 7.27
CA SER A 104 -9.78 18.28 7.65
C SER A 104 -9.72 16.80 8.07
N ASN A 105 -8.59 16.13 7.85
CA ASN A 105 -8.41 14.70 8.13
C ASN A 105 -9.41 13.78 7.40
N ALA A 106 -9.98 14.22 6.27
CA ALA A 106 -11.01 13.53 5.51
C ALA A 106 -10.70 13.50 4.02
N ALA A 107 -10.66 12.29 3.42
CA ALA A 107 -10.47 12.10 1.99
C ALA A 107 -11.58 12.75 1.15
N ALA A 108 -12.78 12.93 1.72
CA ALA A 108 -13.87 13.62 1.07
C ALA A 108 -13.52 15.07 0.71
N SER A 109 -12.81 15.80 1.58
CA SER A 109 -12.39 17.17 1.30
C SER A 109 -11.47 17.25 0.07
N VAL A 110 -10.56 16.28 -0.10
CA VAL A 110 -9.68 16.22 -1.28
C VAL A 110 -10.49 15.94 -2.55
N LEU A 111 -11.45 15.02 -2.47
CA LEU A 111 -12.32 14.72 -3.60
C LEU A 111 -13.20 15.91 -3.99
N ASP A 112 -13.76 16.60 -3.00
CA ASP A 112 -14.69 17.72 -3.25
C ASP A 112 -13.97 18.92 -3.89
N VAL A 113 -12.77 19.29 -3.44
CA VAL A 113 -12.01 20.36 -4.10
C VAL A 113 -11.65 20.03 -5.55
N LEU A 114 -11.34 18.75 -5.86
CA LEU A 114 -11.11 18.32 -7.24
C LEU A 114 -12.40 18.38 -8.07
N ARG A 115 -13.52 17.92 -7.52
CA ARG A 115 -14.81 17.96 -8.21
C ARG A 115 -15.30 19.37 -8.46
N PHE A 116 -15.25 20.26 -7.46
CA PHE A 116 -15.61 21.66 -7.64
C PHE A 116 -14.76 22.35 -8.69
N ALA A 117 -13.45 22.05 -8.73
CA ALA A 117 -12.57 22.58 -9.76
C ALA A 117 -12.93 22.06 -11.15
N LEU A 118 -13.29 20.78 -11.31
CA LEU A 118 -13.76 20.23 -12.57
C LEU A 118 -15.07 20.88 -13.05
N GLU A 119 -16.01 21.11 -12.14
CA GLU A 119 -17.32 21.73 -12.42
C GLU A 119 -17.19 23.20 -12.86
N GLN A 120 -16.14 23.90 -12.43
CA GLN A 120 -15.86 25.28 -12.81
C GLN A 120 -15.21 25.42 -14.19
N GLN A 121 -14.76 24.34 -14.82
CA GLN A 121 -14.09 24.36 -16.12
C GLN A 121 -15.08 24.06 -17.24
N GLU A 122 -15.47 25.07 -18.02
CA GLU A 122 -16.40 24.92 -19.18
C GLU A 122 -15.85 24.02 -20.28
N ASN A 123 -14.52 23.87 -20.37
CA ASN A 123 -13.84 23.05 -21.36
C ASN A 123 -13.57 21.60 -20.90
N ILE A 124 -14.13 21.17 -19.75
CA ILE A 124 -14.11 19.78 -19.31
C ILE A 124 -15.50 19.16 -19.39
N ARG A 125 -15.61 18.04 -20.10
CA ARG A 125 -16.79 17.19 -20.09
C ARG A 125 -16.52 15.90 -19.35
N VAL A 126 -17.11 15.74 -18.15
CA VAL A 126 -17.04 14.49 -17.38
C VAL A 126 -18.15 13.54 -17.86
N ARG A 127 -17.76 12.32 -18.26
CA ARG A 127 -18.67 11.22 -18.62
C ARG A 127 -18.51 10.08 -17.62
N THR A 128 -19.42 9.98 -16.67
CA THR A 128 -19.51 8.84 -15.74
C THR A 128 -20.33 7.71 -16.34
N GLY A 129 -20.18 6.47 -15.81
CA GLY A 129 -20.78 5.28 -16.42
C GLY A 129 -20.17 4.93 -17.79
N CYS A 130 -19.11 5.60 -18.21
CA CYS A 130 -18.52 5.49 -19.55
C CYS A 130 -17.38 4.46 -19.55
N VAL A 131 -17.68 3.23 -19.95
CA VAL A 131 -16.72 2.13 -20.03
C VAL A 131 -16.07 2.11 -21.40
N ILE A 132 -14.76 2.35 -21.48
CA ILE A 132 -13.99 2.24 -22.71
C ILE A 132 -13.55 0.79 -22.90
N ARG A 133 -13.92 0.15 -24.03
CA ARG A 133 -13.57 -1.23 -24.37
C ARG A 133 -12.48 -1.35 -25.43
N GLN A 134 -12.40 -0.38 -26.32
CA GLN A 134 -11.38 -0.36 -27.36
C GLN A 134 -10.70 1.00 -27.43
N LEU A 135 -9.39 0.97 -27.66
CA LEU A 135 -8.57 2.16 -27.86
C LEU A 135 -7.62 1.89 -29.04
N LYS A 136 -7.68 2.74 -30.06
CA LYS A 136 -6.82 2.66 -31.24
C LYS A 136 -6.22 4.02 -31.52
N CYS A 137 -5.00 4.05 -32.06
CA CYS A 137 -4.39 5.24 -32.63
C CYS A 137 -4.27 5.05 -34.13
N ARG A 138 -4.80 6.01 -34.89
CA ARG A 138 -4.70 6.05 -36.36
C ARG A 138 -4.42 7.47 -36.79
N GLU A 139 -3.41 7.66 -37.63
CA GLU A 139 -3.03 8.96 -38.18
C GLU A 139 -2.90 10.08 -37.14
N GLY A 140 -2.31 9.72 -35.96
CA GLY A 140 -2.12 10.65 -34.84
C GLY A 140 -3.42 11.03 -34.11
N GLN A 141 -4.50 10.25 -34.30
CA GLN A 141 -5.78 10.43 -33.63
C GLN A 141 -6.17 9.19 -32.86
N PHE A 142 -6.56 9.36 -31.59
CA PHE A 142 -7.08 8.30 -30.74
C PHE A 142 -8.60 8.14 -30.95
N LEU A 143 -9.01 6.87 -31.07
CA LEU A 143 -10.39 6.44 -31.27
C LEU A 143 -10.70 5.50 -30.09
N ALA A 144 -11.52 5.96 -29.14
CA ALA A 144 -11.96 5.18 -27.99
C ALA A 144 -13.43 4.77 -28.18
N ARG A 145 -13.70 3.46 -28.23
CA ARG A 145 -15.08 2.93 -28.31
C ARG A 145 -15.57 2.55 -26.94
N THR A 146 -16.73 3.07 -26.57
CA THR A 146 -17.42 2.73 -25.34
C THR A 146 -18.10 1.36 -25.44
N GLU A 147 -18.52 0.79 -24.31
CA GLU A 147 -19.32 -0.45 -24.23
C GLU A 147 -20.68 -0.28 -24.92
N GLU A 148 -21.25 0.91 -24.88
CA GLU A 148 -22.53 1.27 -25.52
C GLU A 148 -22.40 1.48 -27.03
N GLY A 149 -21.17 1.46 -27.57
CA GLY A 149 -20.89 1.60 -29.00
C GLY A 149 -20.50 3.02 -29.45
N ASP A 150 -20.61 4.02 -28.61
CA ASP A 150 -20.15 5.38 -28.91
C ASP A 150 -18.64 5.39 -29.21
N VAL A 151 -18.23 6.35 -30.08
CA VAL A 151 -16.82 6.59 -30.38
C VAL A 151 -16.43 8.00 -29.94
N ILE A 152 -15.43 8.08 -29.06
CA ILE A 152 -14.81 9.34 -28.64
C ILE A 152 -13.49 9.49 -29.39
N THR A 153 -13.31 10.63 -30.09
CA THR A 153 -12.09 10.93 -30.82
C THR A 153 -11.30 12.03 -30.11
N ALA A 154 -9.97 11.89 -30.08
CA ALA A 154 -9.10 12.88 -29.49
C ALA A 154 -7.71 12.89 -30.13
N ARG A 155 -7.04 14.06 -30.12
CA ARG A 155 -5.65 14.20 -30.57
C ARG A 155 -4.63 13.65 -29.56
N ARG A 156 -4.97 13.66 -28.29
CA ARG A 156 -4.15 13.10 -27.20
C ARG A 156 -5.03 12.25 -26.31
N CYS A 157 -4.43 11.21 -25.75
CA CYS A 157 -5.11 10.33 -24.80
C CYS A 157 -4.24 10.13 -23.57
N ILE A 158 -4.81 10.34 -22.38
CA ILE A 158 -4.17 10.04 -21.09
C ILE A 158 -4.87 8.84 -20.49
N LEU A 159 -4.12 7.76 -20.27
CA LEU A 159 -4.62 6.55 -19.66
C LEU A 159 -4.37 6.60 -18.14
N ALA A 160 -5.39 7.00 -17.39
CA ALA A 160 -5.37 7.17 -15.93
C ALA A 160 -6.27 6.15 -15.21
N ALA A 161 -6.45 4.96 -15.78
CA ALA A 161 -7.41 3.95 -15.34
C ALA A 161 -7.05 3.23 -14.03
N GLY A 162 -5.87 3.51 -13.46
CA GLY A 162 -5.39 2.90 -12.22
C GLY A 162 -4.90 1.46 -12.41
N GLY A 163 -4.59 0.80 -11.30
CA GLY A 163 -4.08 -0.58 -11.26
C GLY A 163 -5.10 -1.59 -10.75
N ALA A 164 -4.65 -2.85 -10.58
CA ALA A 164 -5.50 -3.98 -10.20
C ALA A 164 -6.00 -3.95 -8.74
N ALA A 165 -5.30 -3.24 -7.85
CA ALA A 165 -5.62 -3.21 -6.41
C ALA A 165 -6.94 -2.51 -6.12
N GLY A 166 -7.68 -3.03 -5.11
CA GLY A 166 -8.94 -2.46 -4.65
C GLY A 166 -10.08 -2.64 -5.65
N ALA A 167 -10.34 -3.86 -6.12
CA ALA A 167 -11.35 -4.15 -7.14
C ALA A 167 -12.75 -3.60 -6.77
N LYS A 168 -13.15 -3.70 -5.51
CA LYS A 168 -14.44 -3.15 -5.01
C LYS A 168 -14.52 -1.62 -5.10
N LEU A 169 -13.38 -0.96 -5.23
CA LEU A 169 -13.26 0.50 -5.31
C LEU A 169 -12.96 0.99 -6.73
N GLY A 170 -12.99 0.10 -7.70
CA GLY A 170 -12.72 0.42 -9.10
C GLY A 170 -11.32 0.06 -9.60
N GLY A 171 -10.51 -0.70 -8.81
CA GLY A 171 -9.31 -1.35 -9.33
C GLY A 171 -9.66 -2.40 -10.40
N GLY A 172 -8.77 -2.63 -11.35
CA GLY A 172 -9.02 -3.61 -12.40
C GLY A 172 -7.92 -3.67 -13.45
N MET A 173 -8.17 -4.51 -14.43
CA MET A 173 -7.22 -4.78 -15.52
C MET A 173 -7.50 -3.99 -16.80
N ASP A 174 -8.57 -3.20 -16.84
CA ASP A 174 -9.04 -2.53 -18.07
C ASP A 174 -7.97 -1.59 -18.64
N GLY A 175 -7.28 -0.81 -17.80
CA GLY A 175 -6.21 0.08 -18.24
C GLY A 175 -5.06 -0.68 -18.92
N TYR A 176 -4.67 -1.83 -18.38
CA TYR A 176 -3.63 -2.67 -19.01
C TYR A 176 -4.10 -3.29 -20.32
N GLN A 177 -5.38 -3.64 -20.43
CA GLN A 177 -5.96 -4.16 -21.68
C GLN A 177 -6.00 -3.09 -22.77
N LEU A 178 -6.36 -1.84 -22.43
CA LEU A 178 -6.34 -0.71 -23.36
C LEU A 178 -4.92 -0.38 -23.80
N ALA A 179 -3.97 -0.35 -22.87
CA ALA A 179 -2.56 -0.14 -23.20
C ALA A 179 -2.01 -1.24 -24.13
N ARG A 180 -2.38 -2.51 -23.90
CA ARG A 180 -2.02 -3.64 -24.77
C ARG A 180 -2.55 -3.47 -26.20
N GLN A 181 -3.74 -2.90 -26.39
CA GLN A 181 -4.31 -2.62 -27.73
C GLN A 181 -3.49 -1.60 -28.51
N LEU A 182 -2.68 -0.78 -27.80
CA LEU A 182 -1.74 0.18 -28.37
C LEU A 182 -0.31 -0.37 -28.49
N GLY A 183 -0.10 -1.67 -28.21
CA GLY A 183 1.19 -2.34 -28.30
C GLY A 183 2.02 -2.35 -27.02
N HIS A 184 1.53 -1.77 -25.95
CA HIS A 184 2.27 -1.75 -24.65
C HIS A 184 2.26 -3.08 -23.93
N HIS A 185 3.33 -3.33 -23.20
CA HIS A 185 3.52 -4.49 -22.34
C HIS A 185 3.48 -4.09 -20.85
N ARG A 186 3.15 -5.04 -20.03
CA ARG A 186 3.20 -4.89 -18.57
C ARG A 186 4.15 -5.90 -17.95
N THR A 187 4.68 -5.56 -16.80
CA THR A 187 5.38 -6.50 -15.91
C THR A 187 4.41 -7.45 -15.24
N VAL A 188 4.91 -8.41 -14.48
CA VAL A 188 4.08 -9.19 -13.55
C VAL A 188 3.54 -8.23 -12.49
N LEU A 189 2.26 -8.35 -12.19
CA LEU A 189 1.61 -7.51 -11.18
C LEU A 189 1.51 -8.28 -9.87
N TYR A 190 1.80 -7.59 -8.77
CA TYR A 190 1.68 -8.13 -7.42
C TYR A 190 0.83 -7.21 -6.54
N PRO A 191 0.04 -7.75 -5.59
CA PRO A 191 -0.60 -6.95 -4.57
C PRO A 191 0.48 -6.39 -3.63
N SER A 192 0.35 -5.11 -3.23
CA SER A 192 1.26 -4.46 -2.30
C SER A 192 0.49 -3.57 -1.33
N LEU A 193 1.11 -3.21 -0.19
CA LEU A 193 0.41 -2.66 0.97
C LEU A 193 -0.80 -3.54 1.33
N VAL A 194 -0.50 -4.80 1.61
CA VAL A 194 -1.49 -5.86 1.77
C VAL A 194 -1.11 -6.76 2.95
N GLN A 195 -2.07 -7.46 3.52
CA GLN A 195 -1.84 -8.44 4.57
C GLN A 195 -1.01 -9.61 4.05
N VAL A 196 -0.17 -10.16 4.92
CA VAL A 196 0.68 -11.33 4.67
C VAL A 196 0.02 -12.54 5.30
N CYS A 197 -0.18 -13.58 4.49
CA CYS A 197 -0.69 -14.87 4.90
C CYS A 197 0.46 -15.75 5.41
N THR A 198 0.25 -16.41 6.54
CA THR A 198 1.23 -17.29 7.17
C THR A 198 0.58 -18.60 7.56
N ASP A 199 1.35 -19.55 8.09
CA ASP A 199 0.74 -20.68 8.82
C ASP A 199 -0.20 -20.14 9.90
N PRO A 200 -1.49 -20.54 9.91
CA PRO A 200 -2.51 -19.97 10.81
C PRO A 200 -2.49 -20.53 12.23
N THR A 201 -1.60 -21.47 12.54
CA THR A 201 -1.54 -22.19 13.84
C THR A 201 -1.55 -21.25 15.03
N TYR A 202 -0.73 -20.20 14.99
CA TYR A 202 -0.67 -19.20 16.05
C TYR A 202 -1.51 -17.94 15.75
N PRO A 203 -1.45 -17.33 14.55
CA PRO A 203 -2.17 -16.11 14.26
C PRO A 203 -3.68 -16.19 14.47
N ARG A 204 -4.33 -17.30 14.10
CA ARG A 204 -5.78 -17.50 14.29
C ARG A 204 -6.22 -17.27 15.73
N GLY A 205 -5.46 -17.78 16.71
CA GLY A 205 -5.73 -17.60 18.15
C GLY A 205 -5.51 -16.17 18.64
N LEU A 206 -4.80 -15.35 17.86
CA LEU A 206 -4.46 -13.96 18.15
C LEU A 206 -5.29 -12.95 17.36
N LYS A 207 -6.28 -13.37 16.57
CA LYS A 207 -7.11 -12.46 15.76
C LYS A 207 -7.52 -11.22 16.55
N GLY A 208 -7.19 -10.03 16.00
CA GLY A 208 -7.47 -8.71 16.58
C GLY A 208 -6.45 -8.23 17.60
N VAL A 209 -5.46 -9.05 17.99
CA VAL A 209 -4.36 -8.62 18.87
C VAL A 209 -3.40 -7.76 18.08
N LYS A 210 -3.00 -6.63 18.68
CA LYS A 210 -1.96 -5.72 18.19
C LYS A 210 -0.72 -5.85 19.06
N ALA A 211 0.44 -5.76 18.43
CA ALA A 211 1.73 -5.74 19.12
C ALA A 211 2.70 -4.81 18.38
N GLN A 212 3.58 -4.14 19.14
CA GLN A 212 4.77 -3.52 18.55
C GLN A 212 5.82 -4.61 18.37
N ALA A 213 6.47 -4.65 17.22
CA ALA A 213 7.53 -5.59 16.93
C ALA A 213 8.56 -5.02 15.96
N ALA A 214 9.80 -5.51 16.05
CA ALA A 214 10.70 -5.47 14.90
C ALA A 214 10.40 -6.70 14.03
N LEU A 215 10.42 -6.48 12.71
CA LEU A 215 10.10 -7.48 11.70
C LEU A 215 11.32 -7.71 10.81
N THR A 216 11.62 -8.97 10.52
CA THR A 216 12.63 -9.35 9.53
C THR A 216 12.03 -10.40 8.60
N LEU A 217 12.04 -10.12 7.31
CA LEU A 217 11.65 -11.08 6.27
C LEU A 217 12.89 -11.77 5.73
N THR A 218 12.91 -13.09 5.80
CA THR A 218 14.03 -13.88 5.28
C THR A 218 13.57 -14.86 4.21
N ARG A 219 14.51 -15.27 3.36
CA ARG A 219 14.38 -16.44 2.48
C ARG A 219 15.63 -17.30 2.64
N GLU A 220 15.45 -18.55 3.02
CA GLU A 220 16.56 -19.50 3.24
C GLU A 220 17.66 -18.96 4.18
N GLY A 221 17.25 -18.15 5.18
CA GLY A 221 18.16 -17.52 6.14
C GLY A 221 18.74 -16.17 5.72
N GLU A 222 18.59 -15.77 4.45
CA GLU A 222 19.04 -14.47 3.97
C GLU A 222 17.97 -13.40 4.22
N THR A 223 18.36 -12.26 4.80
CA THR A 223 17.46 -11.13 5.06
C THR A 223 17.14 -10.38 3.78
N LEU A 224 15.87 -10.33 3.41
CA LEU A 224 15.36 -9.57 2.27
C LEU A 224 15.00 -8.12 2.63
N THR A 225 14.38 -7.92 3.80
CA THR A 225 13.99 -6.61 4.31
C THR A 225 13.71 -6.69 5.80
N ALA A 226 13.79 -5.55 6.47
CA ALA A 226 13.45 -5.43 7.88
C ALA A 226 12.69 -4.11 8.13
N GLY A 227 11.94 -4.07 9.23
CA GLY A 227 11.17 -2.90 9.65
C GLY A 227 10.76 -2.99 11.10
N GLN A 228 10.08 -1.97 11.61
CA GLN A 228 9.57 -1.94 12.97
C GLN A 228 8.25 -1.19 13.02
N GLY A 229 7.31 -1.67 13.84
CA GLY A 229 6.04 -0.98 14.08
C GLY A 229 4.93 -1.90 14.55
N GLU A 230 3.69 -1.42 14.43
CA GLU A 230 2.50 -2.16 14.83
C GLU A 230 2.23 -3.34 13.87
N VAL A 231 2.08 -4.52 14.45
CA VAL A 231 1.61 -5.75 13.80
C VAL A 231 0.23 -6.08 14.35
N LEU A 232 -0.73 -6.32 13.46
CA LEU A 232 -2.08 -6.79 13.78
C LEU A 232 -2.20 -8.26 13.36
N PHE A 233 -2.48 -9.16 14.29
CA PHE A 233 -2.76 -10.56 14.00
C PHE A 233 -4.17 -10.73 13.41
N THR A 234 -4.26 -11.53 12.36
CA THR A 234 -5.51 -11.93 11.70
C THR A 234 -5.72 -13.44 11.82
N GLU A 235 -6.83 -13.95 11.32
CA GLU A 235 -7.06 -15.41 11.33
C GLU A 235 -6.19 -16.19 10.33
N TYR A 236 -5.59 -15.51 9.36
CA TYR A 236 -4.79 -16.11 8.27
C TYR A 236 -3.33 -15.65 8.27
N GLY A 237 -2.92 -14.80 9.19
CA GLY A 237 -1.55 -14.28 9.25
C GLY A 237 -1.47 -12.92 9.97
N VAL A 238 -0.78 -11.98 9.35
CA VAL A 238 -0.49 -10.66 9.96
C VAL A 238 -0.81 -9.50 9.02
N SER A 239 -1.10 -8.36 9.62
CA SER A 239 -1.43 -7.09 9.00
C SER A 239 -0.79 -5.94 9.79
N GLY A 240 -1.07 -4.72 9.43
CA GLY A 240 -0.58 -3.52 10.11
C GLY A 240 0.47 -2.77 9.30
N PRO A 241 0.77 -1.52 9.69
CA PRO A 241 1.65 -0.65 8.91
C PRO A 241 3.02 -1.29 8.63
N ALA A 242 3.68 -1.85 9.64
CA ALA A 242 4.99 -2.49 9.49
C ALA A 242 4.95 -3.71 8.55
N VAL A 243 3.83 -4.45 8.52
CA VAL A 243 3.63 -5.58 7.60
C VAL A 243 3.40 -5.09 6.18
N PHE A 244 2.68 -3.99 6.00
CA PHE A 244 2.43 -3.41 4.67
C PHE A 244 3.74 -2.97 4.01
N ASP A 245 4.66 -2.39 4.75
CA ASP A 245 5.95 -1.92 4.22
C ASP A 245 6.79 -3.06 3.63
N LEU A 246 6.71 -4.28 4.19
CA LEU A 246 7.42 -5.45 3.67
C LEU A 246 6.60 -6.32 2.71
N SER A 247 5.30 -6.01 2.53
CA SER A 247 4.38 -6.86 1.77
C SER A 247 4.75 -7.02 0.30
N ARG A 248 5.41 -6.03 -0.32
CA ARG A 248 5.92 -6.14 -1.70
C ARG A 248 6.95 -7.26 -1.80
N GLN A 249 7.94 -7.30 -0.91
CA GLN A 249 8.94 -8.36 -0.87
C GLN A 249 8.30 -9.72 -0.56
N ALA A 250 7.30 -9.76 0.33
CA ALA A 250 6.54 -10.98 0.60
C ALA A 250 5.79 -11.48 -0.65
N ALA A 251 5.26 -10.57 -1.49
CA ALA A 251 4.55 -10.93 -2.71
C ALA A 251 5.48 -11.35 -3.86
N THR A 252 6.68 -10.76 -3.96
CA THR A 252 7.63 -10.99 -5.07
C THR A 252 8.71 -12.02 -4.76
N GLY A 253 8.94 -12.32 -3.48
CA GLY A 253 10.07 -13.13 -3.02
C GLY A 253 9.94 -14.63 -3.26
N GLY A 254 8.82 -15.12 -3.80
CA GLY A 254 8.61 -16.53 -4.09
C GLY A 254 8.35 -17.41 -2.87
N ASN A 255 8.76 -18.66 -2.93
CA ASN A 255 8.55 -19.63 -1.86
C ASN A 255 9.68 -19.58 -0.80
N GLY A 256 9.44 -20.21 0.36
CA GLY A 256 10.47 -20.36 1.41
C GLY A 256 10.68 -19.10 2.25
N LEU A 257 9.73 -18.16 2.21
CA LEU A 257 9.79 -16.94 3.02
C LEU A 257 9.38 -17.22 4.46
N THR A 258 10.11 -16.58 5.39
CA THR A 258 9.80 -16.60 6.82
C THR A 258 9.80 -15.17 7.36
N LEU A 259 8.76 -14.85 8.14
CA LEU A 259 8.67 -13.60 8.89
C LEU A 259 9.12 -13.87 10.33
N HIS A 260 10.08 -13.12 10.79
CA HIS A 260 10.57 -13.11 12.18
C HIS A 260 10.03 -11.88 12.89
N LEU A 261 9.53 -12.07 14.10
CA LEU A 261 8.97 -11.01 14.95
C LEU A 261 9.74 -10.95 16.28
N ASP A 262 10.29 -9.79 16.59
CA ASP A 262 10.85 -9.47 17.91
C ASP A 262 9.87 -8.54 18.63
N PHE A 263 9.27 -8.99 19.72
CA PHE A 263 8.27 -8.25 20.49
C PHE A 263 8.87 -7.34 21.58
N LEU A 264 10.18 -7.38 21.78
CA LEU A 264 10.91 -6.48 22.68
C LEU A 264 12.08 -5.80 21.91
N PRO A 265 11.78 -5.05 20.83
CA PRO A 265 12.83 -4.40 20.04
C PRO A 265 13.63 -3.44 20.92
N GLY A 266 14.96 -3.44 20.74
CA GLY A 266 15.87 -2.62 21.54
C GLY A 266 16.38 -3.27 22.84
N TRP A 267 15.80 -4.40 23.26
CA TRP A 267 16.35 -5.19 24.38
C TRP A 267 17.39 -6.18 23.86
N SER A 268 18.39 -6.48 24.67
CA SER A 268 19.29 -7.60 24.40
C SER A 268 18.64 -8.94 24.84
N ARG A 269 19.23 -10.06 24.39
CA ARG A 269 18.83 -11.39 24.89
C ARG A 269 19.02 -11.48 26.41
N GLU A 270 20.08 -10.89 26.95
CA GLU A 270 20.42 -10.89 28.34
C GLU A 270 19.41 -10.05 29.16
N ASP A 271 19.04 -8.87 28.72
CA ASP A 271 17.98 -8.05 29.32
C ASP A 271 16.66 -8.81 29.40
N THR A 272 16.28 -9.47 28.29
CA THR A 272 15.05 -10.26 28.21
C THR A 272 15.08 -11.43 29.21
N LEU A 273 16.20 -12.17 29.32
CA LEU A 273 16.34 -13.26 30.27
C LEU A 273 16.33 -12.77 31.74
N THR A 274 17.01 -11.66 32.00
CA THR A 274 17.02 -11.02 33.32
C THR A 274 15.61 -10.62 33.73
N TRP A 275 14.85 -10.00 32.82
CA TRP A 275 13.45 -9.67 33.06
C TRP A 275 12.60 -10.92 33.28
N LEU A 276 12.72 -11.96 32.48
CA LEU A 276 11.97 -13.21 32.67
C LEU A 276 12.26 -13.89 34.02
N ARG A 277 13.52 -13.85 34.46
CA ARG A 277 13.90 -14.37 35.79
C ARG A 277 13.29 -13.53 36.93
N SER A 278 13.28 -12.20 36.78
CA SER A 278 12.63 -11.32 37.77
C SER A 278 11.11 -11.55 37.81
N GLN A 279 10.47 -11.75 36.63
CA GLN A 279 9.04 -12.08 36.56
C GLN A 279 8.74 -13.45 37.21
N ARG A 280 9.60 -14.46 37.04
CA ARG A 280 9.46 -15.76 37.72
C ARG A 280 9.44 -15.61 39.23
N GLN A 281 10.25 -14.74 39.81
CA GLN A 281 10.25 -14.47 41.22
C GLN A 281 9.01 -13.69 41.68
N ALA A 282 8.69 -12.59 40.96
CA ALA A 282 7.58 -11.69 41.29
C ALA A 282 6.21 -12.37 41.17
N LEU A 283 6.05 -13.24 40.18
CA LEU A 283 4.78 -13.90 39.85
C LEU A 283 4.76 -15.37 40.26
N SER A 284 5.56 -15.78 41.26
CA SER A 284 5.75 -17.18 41.68
C SER A 284 4.45 -17.91 42.01
N ARG A 285 3.40 -17.18 42.42
CA ARG A 285 2.07 -17.74 42.79
C ARG A 285 1.09 -17.77 41.57
N GLN A 286 1.52 -17.28 40.42
CA GLN A 286 0.70 -17.21 39.20
C GLN A 286 0.97 -18.42 38.32
N GLU A 287 0.09 -18.57 37.30
CA GLU A 287 0.31 -19.50 36.19
C GLU A 287 1.23 -18.90 35.13
N ALA A 288 1.98 -19.73 34.40
CA ALA A 288 2.93 -19.33 33.37
C ALA A 288 2.31 -18.45 32.26
N GLY A 289 1.01 -18.61 31.99
CA GLY A 289 0.28 -17.77 31.08
C GLY A 289 0.25 -16.29 31.43
N ALA A 290 0.56 -15.93 32.69
CA ALA A 290 0.64 -14.55 33.17
C ALA A 290 2.06 -13.96 33.12
N LEU A 291 3.10 -14.78 32.89
CA LEU A 291 4.51 -14.37 33.01
C LEU A 291 4.89 -13.15 32.18
N LEU A 292 4.31 -13.00 30.97
CA LEU A 292 4.62 -11.94 30.05
C LEU A 292 3.64 -10.74 30.10
N THR A 293 2.71 -10.71 31.05
CA THR A 293 1.61 -9.71 31.10
C THR A 293 2.12 -8.26 31.17
N GLY A 294 3.27 -8.01 31.80
CA GLY A 294 3.88 -6.67 31.89
C GLY A 294 4.64 -6.23 30.63
N GLY A 295 4.90 -7.11 29.67
CA GLY A 295 5.72 -6.82 28.48
C GLY A 295 4.96 -6.90 27.16
N VAL A 296 4.00 -7.80 27.03
CA VAL A 296 3.22 -7.99 25.82
C VAL A 296 1.73 -8.17 26.10
N HIS A 297 0.91 -8.05 25.06
CA HIS A 297 -0.54 -8.29 25.22
C HIS A 297 -0.79 -9.70 25.85
N PRO A 298 -1.70 -9.86 26.83
CA PRO A 298 -1.86 -11.12 27.58
C PRO A 298 -2.15 -12.35 26.70
N ARG A 299 -2.96 -12.20 25.63
CA ARG A 299 -3.21 -13.31 24.67
C ARG A 299 -1.94 -13.70 23.92
N LEU A 300 -1.11 -12.71 23.53
CA LEU A 300 0.18 -12.95 22.88
C LEU A 300 1.13 -13.67 23.85
N GLY A 301 1.22 -13.21 25.12
CA GLY A 301 2.04 -13.85 26.14
C GLY A 301 1.71 -15.34 26.34
N ARG A 302 0.43 -15.67 26.46
CA ARG A 302 -0.02 -17.08 26.56
C ARG A 302 0.37 -17.90 25.33
N MET A 303 0.24 -17.31 24.14
CA MET A 303 0.62 -17.99 22.91
C MET A 303 2.14 -18.23 22.84
N LEU A 304 2.96 -17.25 23.23
CA LEU A 304 4.43 -17.37 23.25
C LEU A 304 4.87 -18.46 24.27
N CYS A 305 4.22 -18.54 25.43
CA CYS A 305 4.44 -19.66 26.40
C CYS A 305 4.13 -21.00 25.71
N LYS A 306 2.99 -21.13 25.04
CA LYS A 306 2.63 -22.36 24.33
C LYS A 306 3.64 -22.69 23.22
N ALA A 307 4.09 -21.70 22.45
CA ALA A 307 5.11 -21.88 21.41
C ALA A 307 6.48 -22.30 21.98
N ALA A 308 6.79 -21.87 23.21
CA ALA A 308 7.98 -22.31 23.98
C ALA A 308 7.84 -23.69 24.61
N GLY A 309 6.70 -24.38 24.41
CA GLY A 309 6.43 -25.69 25.05
C GLY A 309 6.07 -25.60 26.53
N ILE A 310 5.62 -24.44 27.01
CA ILE A 310 5.21 -24.19 28.38
C ILE A 310 3.67 -24.28 28.44
N SER A 311 3.15 -25.12 29.36
CA SER A 311 1.72 -25.14 29.68
C SER A 311 1.32 -23.81 30.31
N GLY A 312 0.25 -23.17 29.83
CA GLY A 312 -0.26 -21.93 30.42
C GLY A 312 -0.68 -22.06 31.91
N SER A 313 -1.06 -23.26 32.34
CA SER A 313 -1.46 -23.57 33.72
C SER A 313 -0.30 -24.06 34.62
N GLN A 314 0.92 -24.22 34.09
CA GLN A 314 2.09 -24.57 34.90
C GLN A 314 2.36 -23.44 35.89
N PRO A 315 2.63 -23.73 37.18
CA PRO A 315 3.04 -22.73 38.17
C PRO A 315 4.33 -22.01 37.72
N VAL A 316 4.35 -20.69 37.82
CA VAL A 316 5.52 -19.87 37.45
C VAL A 316 6.74 -20.27 38.27
N SER A 317 6.57 -20.66 39.57
CA SER A 317 7.64 -21.12 40.44
C SER A 317 8.34 -22.39 39.96
N GLU A 318 7.69 -23.20 39.11
CA GLU A 318 8.23 -24.47 38.61
C GLU A 318 8.93 -24.30 37.25
N LEU A 319 8.95 -23.08 36.68
CA LEU A 319 9.62 -22.82 35.41
C LEU A 319 11.13 -22.95 35.54
N THR A 320 11.71 -23.81 34.73
CA THR A 320 13.16 -24.01 34.63
C THR A 320 13.85 -22.93 33.82
N ASP A 321 15.15 -22.71 34.01
CA ASP A 321 15.93 -21.78 33.21
C ASP A 321 15.90 -22.16 31.70
N ARG A 322 15.88 -23.46 31.35
CA ARG A 322 15.74 -23.94 29.98
C ARG A 322 14.40 -23.50 29.37
N GLN A 323 13.32 -23.51 30.14
CA GLN A 323 12.02 -23.00 29.66
C GLN A 323 12.03 -21.48 29.50
N LEU A 324 12.68 -20.73 30.39
CA LEU A 324 12.85 -19.29 30.25
C LEU A 324 13.70 -18.94 29.01
N GLU A 325 14.74 -19.71 28.69
CA GLU A 325 15.53 -19.54 27.49
C GLU A 325 14.71 -19.83 26.20
N ALA A 326 13.89 -20.88 26.23
CA ALA A 326 12.97 -21.19 25.14
C ALA A 326 11.95 -20.06 24.94
N LEU A 327 11.40 -19.54 26.03
CA LEU A 327 10.46 -18.41 25.99
C LEU A 327 11.15 -17.13 25.51
N CYS A 328 12.35 -16.83 25.95
CA CYS A 328 13.16 -15.71 25.47
C CYS A 328 13.32 -15.76 23.94
N ARG A 329 13.64 -16.92 23.37
CA ARG A 329 13.69 -17.10 21.91
C ARG A 329 12.36 -16.78 21.26
N GLN A 330 11.25 -17.27 21.79
CA GLN A 330 9.91 -17.00 21.24
C GLN A 330 9.52 -15.52 21.33
N VAL A 331 9.94 -14.81 22.35
CA VAL A 331 9.69 -13.38 22.51
C VAL A 331 10.49 -12.56 21.51
N ARG A 332 11.76 -12.97 21.26
CA ARG A 332 12.72 -12.23 20.44
C ARG A 332 12.77 -12.66 18.98
N GLU A 333 12.38 -13.87 18.69
CA GLU A 333 12.51 -14.45 17.35
C GLU A 333 11.32 -15.38 17.05
N PHE A 334 10.11 -14.84 17.16
CA PHE A 334 8.92 -15.59 16.80
C PHE A 334 8.81 -15.71 15.30
N THR A 335 8.77 -16.93 14.78
CA THR A 335 8.80 -17.21 13.35
C THR A 335 7.44 -17.60 12.81
N LEU A 336 7.08 -17.03 11.64
CA LEU A 336 5.87 -17.34 10.89
C LEU A 336 6.26 -17.67 9.44
N PRO A 337 6.16 -18.93 9.00
CA PRO A 337 6.30 -19.29 7.60
C PRO A 337 5.24 -18.56 6.77
N ILE A 338 5.67 -17.86 5.72
CA ILE A 338 4.77 -17.15 4.82
C ILE A 338 4.21 -18.12 3.79
N THR A 339 2.90 -18.12 3.62
CA THR A 339 2.18 -18.91 2.62
C THR A 339 1.73 -18.06 1.42
N GLY A 340 1.87 -16.74 1.51
CA GLY A 340 1.54 -15.79 0.44
C GLY A 340 1.11 -14.43 0.98
N THR A 341 0.41 -13.69 0.17
CA THR A 341 -0.24 -12.42 0.53
C THR A 341 -1.73 -12.48 0.19
N CYS A 342 -2.53 -11.63 0.83
CA CYS A 342 -3.89 -11.43 0.38
C CYS A 342 -3.89 -10.84 -1.04
N GLY A 343 -4.96 -11.14 -1.81
CA GLY A 343 -5.05 -10.75 -3.21
C GLY A 343 -5.29 -9.25 -3.42
N PHE A 344 -5.43 -8.88 -4.69
CA PHE A 344 -5.66 -7.50 -5.12
C PHE A 344 -6.91 -6.85 -4.50
N ASP A 345 -7.91 -7.62 -4.10
CA ASP A 345 -9.11 -7.10 -3.44
C ASP A 345 -8.81 -6.43 -2.10
N GLN A 346 -7.79 -6.90 -1.40
CA GLN A 346 -7.35 -6.38 -0.10
C GLN A 346 -6.16 -5.43 -0.21
N ALA A 347 -5.48 -5.41 -1.35
CA ALA A 347 -4.30 -4.57 -1.57
C ALA A 347 -4.69 -3.11 -1.73
N GLN A 348 -3.88 -2.21 -1.17
CA GLN A 348 -4.05 -0.77 -1.36
C GLN A 348 -3.46 -0.31 -2.69
N VAL A 349 -2.33 -0.90 -3.11
CA VAL A 349 -1.63 -0.57 -4.34
C VAL A 349 -1.24 -1.82 -5.13
N THR A 350 -0.93 -1.61 -6.41
CA THR A 350 -0.40 -2.62 -7.32
C THR A 350 1.09 -2.38 -7.49
N ALA A 351 1.91 -3.37 -7.19
CA ALA A 351 3.31 -3.38 -7.58
C ALA A 351 3.45 -3.93 -9.01
N GLY A 352 4.33 -3.33 -9.80
CA GLY A 352 4.40 -3.53 -11.25
C GLY A 352 3.47 -2.58 -12.01
N GLY A 353 3.50 -2.64 -13.32
CA GLY A 353 2.77 -1.73 -14.20
C GLY A 353 3.12 -1.93 -15.66
N LEU A 354 2.90 -0.93 -16.48
CA LEU A 354 3.42 -0.88 -17.84
C LEU A 354 4.95 -0.80 -17.82
N ARG A 355 5.61 -1.35 -18.82
CA ARG A 355 7.07 -1.31 -18.90
C ARG A 355 7.56 0.11 -19.10
N THR A 356 8.39 0.60 -18.21
CA THR A 356 8.90 1.98 -18.20
C THR A 356 9.70 2.33 -19.45
N GLY A 357 10.48 1.39 -20.01
CA GLY A 357 11.23 1.60 -21.25
C GLY A 357 10.38 1.94 -22.49
N GLU A 358 9.06 1.73 -22.44
CA GLU A 358 8.12 2.08 -23.50
C GLU A 358 7.60 3.52 -23.40
N PHE A 359 8.06 4.30 -22.41
CA PHE A 359 7.66 5.68 -22.16
C PHE A 359 8.87 6.61 -22.03
N ASP A 360 8.69 7.88 -22.35
CA ASP A 360 9.68 8.90 -22.06
C ASP A 360 9.52 9.35 -20.58
N PRO A 361 10.56 9.25 -19.75
CA PRO A 361 10.46 9.58 -18.32
C PRO A 361 10.24 11.08 -18.04
N ARG A 362 10.50 11.96 -19.02
CA ARG A 362 10.33 13.41 -18.87
C ARG A 362 8.91 13.86 -19.20
N THR A 363 8.29 13.25 -20.20
CA THR A 363 6.97 13.67 -20.72
C THR A 363 5.88 12.69 -20.37
N MET A 364 6.23 11.46 -19.95
CA MET A 364 5.34 10.30 -19.79
C MET A 364 4.63 9.90 -21.11
N GLU A 365 5.09 10.39 -22.24
CA GLU A 365 4.54 10.03 -23.55
C GLU A 365 5.00 8.62 -23.94
N SER A 366 4.08 7.92 -24.62
CA SER A 366 4.38 6.63 -25.24
C SER A 366 5.42 6.79 -26.35
N ARG A 367 6.38 5.86 -26.41
CA ARG A 367 7.32 5.73 -27.52
C ARG A 367 6.80 4.86 -28.66
N LEU A 368 5.60 4.27 -28.50
CA LEU A 368 5.02 3.31 -29.45
C LEU A 368 3.90 3.93 -30.28
N VAL A 369 3.20 4.95 -29.76
CA VAL A 369 2.04 5.58 -30.43
C VAL A 369 2.04 7.08 -30.25
#